data_8328b224a554649f8f385eda28aa5e83
#
_entry.id   8328b224a554649f8f385eda28aa5e83
#
_cell.length_a   1.000
_cell.length_b   1.000
_cell.length_c   1.000
_cell.angle_alpha   90.00
_cell.angle_beta   90.00
_cell.angle_gamma   90.00
#
_symmetry.space_group_name_H-M   'P 1'
#
loop_
_entity.id
_entity.type
_entity.pdbx_description
1 polymer ?
#
loop_
_entity_poly.entity_id
_entity_poly.type
_entity_poly.pdbx_seq_one_letter_code
_entity_poly.pdbx_strand_id
1 'polypeptide(L)'
;MKRPEPADAAQPYLERLRQGKVKVTPNRRRVLARFLESERPWTLQSLHRSLGADCEVSSVYRALSALRTAGLLEEFRLPGEKETFFSLIKHHEPAKTQVRNPGTKARGHAHHHHHIVCQDCGQVSHLDICVPAGLMGKVEDASGFRITEHHLEFKGVCGNCK
;
A
#
# COMPACT_ATOMS: atom_id res chain seq x y z
N MET A 1 -19.57 -4.30 -15.02
CA MET A 1 -19.30 -2.92 -14.55
C MET A 1 -18.05 -2.41 -15.27
N LYS A 2 -18.15 -1.29 -16.01
CA LYS A 2 -17.00 -0.68 -16.71
C LYS A 2 -16.01 -0.15 -15.67
N ARG A 3 -14.72 -0.53 -15.77
CA ARG A 3 -13.65 0.14 -14.99
C ARG A 3 -13.65 1.62 -15.35
N PRO A 4 -13.58 2.54 -14.35
CA PRO A 4 -13.44 3.96 -14.65
C PRO A 4 -12.16 4.19 -15.47
N GLU A 5 -12.19 5.17 -16.37
CA GLU A 5 -11.01 5.52 -17.15
C GLU A 5 -9.86 5.96 -16.24
N PRO A 6 -8.59 5.64 -16.56
CA PRO A 6 -7.44 5.96 -15.72
C PRO A 6 -7.33 7.44 -15.32
N ALA A 7 -7.86 8.33 -16.14
CA ALA A 7 -7.88 9.77 -15.88
C ALA A 7 -8.80 10.14 -14.72
N ASP A 8 -9.99 9.54 -14.64
CA ASP A 8 -10.95 9.79 -13.56
C ASP A 8 -10.46 9.19 -12.22
N ALA A 9 -9.83 8.03 -12.29
CA ALA A 9 -9.27 7.37 -11.11
C ALA A 9 -8.11 8.15 -10.47
N ALA A 10 -7.39 8.97 -11.24
CA ALA A 10 -6.26 9.76 -10.73
C ALA A 10 -6.71 11.06 -10.04
N GLN A 11 -7.89 11.57 -10.35
CA GLN A 11 -8.33 12.90 -9.91
C GLN A 11 -8.31 13.11 -8.39
N PRO A 12 -8.85 12.20 -7.57
CA PRO A 12 -8.83 12.34 -6.11
C PRO A 12 -7.40 12.45 -5.54
N TYR A 13 -6.46 11.69 -6.10
CA TYR A 13 -5.07 11.71 -5.70
C TYR A 13 -4.36 13.01 -6.10
N LEU A 14 -4.67 13.53 -7.28
CA LEU A 14 -4.14 14.82 -7.76
C LEU A 14 -4.63 15.99 -6.92
N GLU A 15 -5.89 15.97 -6.50
CA GLU A 15 -6.46 16.96 -5.59
C GLU A 15 -5.78 16.92 -4.23
N ARG A 16 -5.53 15.75 -3.69
CA ARG A 16 -4.82 15.59 -2.42
C ARG A 16 -3.38 16.12 -2.50
N LEU A 17 -2.68 15.91 -3.61
CA LEU A 17 -1.37 16.52 -3.83
C LEU A 17 -1.45 18.07 -3.77
N ARG A 18 -2.47 18.66 -4.43
CA ARG A 18 -2.67 20.11 -4.40
C ARG A 18 -2.99 20.63 -3.00
N GLN A 19 -3.86 19.96 -2.26
CA GLN A 19 -4.19 20.28 -0.86
C GLN A 19 -2.95 20.23 0.03
N GLY A 20 -2.08 19.23 -0.18
CA GLY A 20 -0.78 19.10 0.48
C GLY A 20 0.29 20.06 -0.03
N LYS A 21 -0.06 21.05 -0.88
CA LYS A 21 0.87 21.99 -1.53
C LYS A 21 2.00 21.30 -2.31
N VAL A 22 1.78 20.08 -2.75
CA VAL A 22 2.74 19.31 -3.56
C VAL A 22 2.48 19.57 -5.04
N LYS A 23 3.46 20.15 -5.72
CA LYS A 23 3.34 20.48 -7.16
C LYS A 23 3.09 19.23 -7.99
N VAL A 24 2.05 19.25 -8.81
CA VAL A 24 1.73 18.16 -9.75
C VAL A 24 2.62 18.30 -11.00
N THR A 25 3.66 17.46 -11.08
CA THR A 25 4.59 17.43 -12.23
C THR A 25 4.24 16.27 -13.19
N PRO A 26 4.67 16.33 -14.47
CA PRO A 26 4.47 15.23 -15.41
C PRO A 26 4.99 13.88 -14.87
N ASN A 27 6.17 13.84 -14.25
CA ASN A 27 6.74 12.62 -13.69
C ASN A 27 5.89 12.07 -12.53
N ARG A 28 5.37 12.91 -11.64
CA ARG A 28 4.46 12.49 -10.57
C ARG A 28 3.16 11.90 -11.10
N ARG A 29 2.61 12.48 -12.18
CA ARG A 29 1.44 11.91 -12.87
C ARG A 29 1.75 10.54 -13.47
N ARG A 30 2.89 10.38 -14.16
CA ARG A 30 3.32 9.10 -14.74
C ARG A 30 3.50 8.02 -13.67
N VAL A 31 4.17 8.36 -12.57
CA VAL A 31 4.35 7.44 -11.43
C VAL A 31 3.00 7.05 -10.84
N LEU A 32 2.12 8.01 -10.56
CA LEU A 32 0.79 7.74 -10.02
C LEU A 32 -0.05 6.85 -10.96
N ALA A 33 0.03 7.09 -12.27
CA ALA A 33 -0.66 6.27 -13.26
C ALA A 33 -0.25 4.79 -13.18
N ARG A 34 1.04 4.49 -12.99
CA ARG A 34 1.52 3.11 -12.83
C ARG A 34 0.93 2.41 -11.61
N PHE A 35 0.77 3.12 -10.51
CA PHE A 35 0.10 2.58 -9.32
C PHE A 35 -1.39 2.35 -9.52
N LEU A 36 -2.06 3.18 -10.33
CA LEU A 36 -3.48 3.03 -10.64
C LEU A 36 -3.76 1.93 -11.67
N GLU A 37 -2.84 1.72 -12.62
CA GLU A 37 -2.91 0.66 -13.63
C GLU A 37 -2.67 -0.72 -13.03
N SER A 38 -1.84 -0.79 -12.00
CA SER A 38 -1.39 -2.04 -11.38
C SER A 38 -1.59 -1.99 -9.88
N GLU A 39 -2.44 -2.85 -9.36
CA GLU A 39 -2.71 -2.95 -7.91
C GLU A 39 -1.58 -3.57 -7.09
N ARG A 40 -0.46 -3.87 -7.73
CA ARG A 40 0.72 -4.44 -7.07
C ARG A 40 1.63 -3.35 -6.48
N PRO A 41 2.36 -3.65 -5.41
CA PRO A 41 3.45 -2.82 -4.95
C PRO A 41 4.58 -2.72 -5.98
N TRP A 42 5.32 -1.61 -5.92
CA TRP A 42 6.44 -1.34 -6.78
C TRP A 42 7.70 -1.06 -5.96
N THR A 43 8.85 -1.58 -6.39
CA THR A 43 10.14 -1.07 -5.94
C THR A 43 10.56 0.11 -6.82
N LEU A 44 11.51 0.94 -6.34
CA LEU A 44 12.07 2.02 -7.15
C LEU A 44 12.58 1.49 -8.51
N GLN A 45 13.28 0.36 -8.50
CA GLN A 45 13.86 -0.23 -9.70
C GLN A 45 12.81 -0.78 -10.67
N SER A 46 11.80 -1.50 -10.17
CA SER A 46 10.74 -2.05 -11.00
C SER A 46 9.89 -0.95 -11.61
N LEU A 47 9.60 0.11 -10.84
CA LEU A 47 8.85 1.27 -11.31
C LEU A 47 9.63 2.05 -12.37
N HIS A 48 10.93 2.32 -12.15
CA HIS A 48 11.79 2.97 -13.12
C HIS A 48 11.80 2.20 -14.45
N ARG A 49 12.01 0.88 -14.43
CA ARG A 49 11.96 0.05 -15.65
C ARG A 49 10.61 0.17 -16.37
N SER A 50 9.51 0.25 -15.65
CA SER A 50 8.17 0.37 -16.25
C SER A 50 7.92 1.73 -16.92
N LEU A 51 8.61 2.78 -16.47
CA LEU A 51 8.47 4.15 -16.99
C LEU A 51 9.32 4.39 -18.25
N GLY A 52 10.30 3.52 -18.52
CA GLY A 52 11.18 3.60 -19.68
C GLY A 52 12.39 4.50 -19.48
N ALA A 53 13.28 4.48 -20.47
CA ALA A 53 14.59 5.15 -20.42
C ALA A 53 14.53 6.69 -20.32
N ASP A 54 13.40 7.29 -20.71
CA ASP A 54 13.21 8.75 -20.67
C ASP A 54 13.03 9.31 -19.25
N CYS A 55 12.99 8.46 -18.25
CA CYS A 55 12.78 8.87 -16.88
C CYS A 55 14.00 8.50 -16.03
N GLU A 56 14.72 9.50 -15.54
CA GLU A 56 15.85 9.26 -14.64
C GLU A 56 15.40 8.67 -13.30
N VAL A 57 16.20 7.76 -12.73
CA VAL A 57 15.96 7.13 -11.41
C VAL A 57 15.75 8.18 -10.32
N SER A 58 16.55 9.25 -10.34
CA SER A 58 16.43 10.37 -9.40
C SER A 58 15.06 11.06 -9.45
N SER A 59 14.49 11.15 -10.65
CA SER A 59 13.16 11.73 -10.87
C SER A 59 12.05 10.82 -10.34
N VAL A 60 12.19 9.50 -10.50
CA VAL A 60 11.26 8.51 -9.91
C VAL A 60 11.33 8.57 -8.39
N TYR A 61 12.53 8.58 -7.81
CA TYR A 61 12.72 8.70 -6.36
C TYR A 61 12.07 9.95 -5.80
N ARG A 62 12.30 11.12 -6.43
CA ARG A 62 11.65 12.38 -6.00
C ARG A 62 10.14 12.34 -6.12
N ALA A 63 9.60 11.64 -7.13
CA ALA A 63 8.16 11.47 -7.26
C ALA A 63 7.60 10.57 -6.16
N LEU A 64 8.22 9.42 -5.88
CA LEU A 64 7.84 8.51 -4.79
C LEU A 64 7.89 9.22 -3.43
N SER A 65 8.98 9.94 -3.12
CA SER A 65 9.10 10.71 -1.88
C SER A 65 7.99 11.74 -1.73
N ALA A 66 7.65 12.46 -2.80
CA ALA A 66 6.60 13.47 -2.75
C ALA A 66 5.20 12.85 -2.57
N LEU A 67 4.91 11.74 -3.24
CA LEU A 67 3.64 11.02 -3.10
C LEU A 67 3.50 10.43 -1.69
N ARG A 68 4.58 9.88 -1.12
CA ARG A 68 4.63 9.38 0.26
C ARG A 68 4.39 10.51 1.26
N THR A 69 5.09 11.63 1.14
CA THR A 69 4.91 12.80 2.02
C THR A 69 3.48 13.33 1.96
N ALA A 70 2.82 13.24 0.82
CA ALA A 70 1.41 13.59 0.66
C ALA A 70 0.43 12.53 1.23
N GLY A 71 0.94 11.45 1.82
CA GLY A 71 0.13 10.36 2.37
C GLY A 71 -0.65 9.58 1.31
N LEU A 72 -0.12 9.50 0.08
CA LEU A 72 -0.70 8.75 -1.02
C LEU A 72 -0.06 7.38 -1.20
N LEU A 73 1.18 7.22 -0.76
CA LEU A 73 1.92 5.97 -0.78
C LEU A 73 2.33 5.57 0.63
N GLU A 74 2.22 4.31 0.90
CA GLU A 74 2.91 3.64 2.00
C GLU A 74 4.21 3.01 1.50
N GLU A 75 5.20 2.91 2.38
CA GLU A 75 6.43 2.16 2.12
C GLU A 75 6.55 1.03 3.13
N PHE A 76 7.03 -0.12 2.68
CA PHE A 76 7.28 -1.27 3.53
C PHE A 76 8.44 -2.10 3.00
N ARG A 77 9.00 -2.94 3.88
CA ARG A 77 10.03 -3.91 3.52
C ARG A 77 9.53 -5.30 3.83
N LEU A 78 9.83 -6.22 2.94
CA LEU A 78 9.53 -7.62 3.13
C LEU A 78 10.72 -8.31 3.80
N PRO A 79 10.49 -9.20 4.80
CA PRO A 79 11.56 -9.97 5.42
C PRO A 79 12.37 -10.77 4.38
N GLY A 80 13.68 -10.57 4.41
CA GLY A 80 14.61 -11.17 3.47
C GLY A 80 14.81 -10.40 2.16
N GLU A 81 14.01 -9.35 1.91
CA GLU A 81 14.19 -8.48 0.76
C GLU A 81 15.03 -7.24 1.12
N LYS A 82 15.94 -6.87 0.21
CA LYS A 82 16.77 -5.66 0.38
C LYS A 82 16.08 -4.40 -0.12
N GLU A 83 15.10 -4.56 -0.99
CA GLU A 83 14.39 -3.45 -1.61
C GLU A 83 13.23 -2.96 -0.74
N THR A 84 12.96 -1.67 -0.86
CA THR A 84 11.77 -1.04 -0.29
C THR A 84 10.65 -1.06 -1.32
N PHE A 85 9.48 -1.51 -0.92
CA PHE A 85 8.27 -1.53 -1.71
C PHE A 85 7.40 -0.31 -1.41
N PHE A 86 6.71 0.15 -2.42
CA PHE A 86 5.74 1.25 -2.35
C PHE A 86 4.40 0.77 -2.84
N SER A 87 3.34 1.19 -2.18
CA SER A 87 1.98 0.85 -2.50
C SER A 87 1.07 2.06 -2.43
N LEU A 88 0.07 2.11 -3.30
CA LEU A 88 -0.92 3.18 -3.28
C LEU A 88 -1.89 2.96 -2.12
N ILE A 89 -2.02 3.94 -1.25
CA ILE A 89 -3.04 3.94 -0.20
C ILE A 89 -4.38 4.18 -0.89
N LYS A 90 -5.15 3.12 -1.02
CA LYS A 90 -6.53 3.22 -1.48
C LYS A 90 -7.34 3.86 -0.37
N HIS A 91 -7.76 5.10 -0.58
CA HIS A 91 -8.76 5.71 0.28
C HIS A 91 -10.09 5.02 -0.04
N HIS A 92 -10.36 3.92 0.62
CA HIS A 92 -11.72 3.49 0.75
C HIS A 92 -12.45 4.61 1.50
N GLU A 93 -13.49 5.18 0.89
CA GLU A 93 -14.57 5.77 1.68
C GLU A 93 -14.85 4.79 2.80
N PRO A 94 -15.12 5.28 4.03
CA PRO A 94 -15.35 4.39 5.15
C PRO A 94 -16.40 3.38 4.70
N ALA A 95 -15.96 2.15 4.51
CA ALA A 95 -16.84 1.09 4.07
C ALA A 95 -18.00 1.05 5.06
N LYS A 96 -19.21 1.26 4.57
CA LYS A 96 -20.46 1.17 5.34
C LYS A 96 -20.70 -0.25 5.89
N THR A 97 -19.72 -1.11 5.76
CA THR A 97 -19.74 -2.49 6.27
C THR A 97 -18.59 -2.70 7.23
N GLN A 98 -18.60 -1.93 8.33
CA GLN A 98 -17.91 -2.38 9.52
C GLN A 98 -18.70 -3.58 10.03
N VAL A 99 -18.11 -4.78 9.94
CA VAL A 99 -18.43 -5.83 10.88
C VAL A 99 -17.99 -5.30 12.24
N ARG A 100 -18.90 -4.57 12.89
CA ARG A 100 -18.73 -4.12 14.26
C ARG A 100 -18.76 -5.38 15.12
N ASN A 101 -17.62 -5.83 15.58
CA ASN A 101 -17.57 -6.68 16.73
C ASN A 101 -18.07 -5.85 17.93
N PRO A 102 -19.23 -6.20 18.54
CA PRO A 102 -19.75 -5.49 19.70
C PRO A 102 -18.85 -5.82 20.88
N GLY A 103 -17.92 -4.97 21.23
CA GLY A 103 -17.11 -5.12 22.44
C GLY A 103 -15.76 -4.41 22.45
N THR A 104 -15.26 -3.92 21.33
CA THR A 104 -14.02 -3.15 21.31
C THR A 104 -14.30 -1.66 21.17
N LYS A 105 -13.97 -0.90 22.20
CA LYS A 105 -13.83 0.57 22.08
C LYS A 105 -12.78 0.80 21.00
N ALA A 106 -13.22 1.17 19.80
CA ALA A 106 -12.39 1.47 18.66
C ALA A 106 -11.47 2.65 18.98
N ARG A 107 -10.29 2.39 19.52
CA ARG A 107 -9.17 3.30 19.37
C ARG A 107 -8.69 3.08 17.95
N GLY A 108 -8.76 4.15 17.13
CA GLY A 108 -8.49 4.12 15.70
C GLY A 108 -7.20 3.40 15.35
N HIS A 109 -7.33 2.15 14.96
CA HIS A 109 -6.25 1.46 14.28
C HIS A 109 -6.21 2.08 12.89
N ALA A 110 -5.16 2.84 12.61
CA ALA A 110 -4.84 3.24 11.26
C ALA A 110 -4.93 1.98 10.38
N HIS A 111 -5.67 2.07 9.28
CA HIS A 111 -5.81 0.96 8.35
C HIS A 111 -4.41 0.60 7.84
N HIS A 112 -3.84 -0.45 8.39
CA HIS A 112 -2.60 -1.04 7.91
C HIS A 112 -2.97 -2.20 7.00
N HIS A 113 -2.26 -2.30 5.90
CA HIS A 113 -2.42 -3.38 4.95
C HIS A 113 -1.41 -4.49 5.27
N HIS A 114 -1.85 -5.72 5.11
CA HIS A 114 -0.98 -6.88 5.18
C HIS A 114 -0.64 -7.35 3.78
N HIS A 115 0.41 -8.14 3.65
CA HIS A 115 0.93 -8.55 2.35
C HIS A 115 1.15 -10.06 2.29
N ILE A 116 0.96 -10.61 1.08
CA ILE A 116 1.40 -11.96 0.72
C ILE A 116 2.37 -11.88 -0.44
N VAL A 117 3.46 -12.62 -0.35
CA VAL A 117 4.53 -12.66 -1.34
C VAL A 117 4.61 -14.04 -1.96
N CYS A 118 4.66 -14.10 -3.27
CA CYS A 118 4.96 -15.34 -3.98
C CYS A 118 6.46 -15.63 -3.88
N GLN A 119 6.82 -16.79 -3.31
CA GLN A 119 8.20 -17.20 -3.16
C GLN A 119 8.90 -17.53 -4.48
N ASP A 120 8.15 -17.84 -5.54
CA ASP A 120 8.69 -18.25 -6.84
C ASP A 120 8.91 -17.06 -7.78
N CYS A 121 7.95 -16.12 -7.86
CA CYS A 121 8.05 -14.99 -8.80
C CYS A 121 8.15 -13.62 -8.11
N GLY A 122 8.14 -13.55 -6.77
CA GLY A 122 8.23 -12.30 -6.03
C GLY A 122 6.98 -11.40 -6.14
N GLN A 123 5.88 -11.88 -6.75
CA GLN A 123 4.66 -11.11 -6.82
C GLN A 123 4.12 -10.83 -5.42
N VAL A 124 3.81 -9.56 -5.15
CA VAL A 124 3.23 -9.12 -3.87
C VAL A 124 1.77 -8.75 -4.09
N SER A 125 0.92 -9.16 -3.17
CA SER A 125 -0.51 -8.79 -3.14
C SER A 125 -0.89 -8.25 -1.77
N HIS A 126 -1.82 -7.30 -1.76
CA HIS A 126 -2.40 -6.78 -0.52
C HIS A 126 -3.41 -7.75 0.05
N LEU A 127 -3.50 -7.76 1.37
CA LEU A 127 -4.50 -8.51 2.12
C LEU A 127 -5.32 -7.55 2.98
N ASP A 128 -6.62 -7.52 2.76
CA ASP A 128 -7.59 -6.73 3.56
C ASP A 128 -8.07 -7.52 4.80
N ILE A 129 -7.25 -8.46 5.27
CA ILE A 129 -7.51 -9.27 6.46
C ILE A 129 -6.50 -8.89 7.54
N CYS A 130 -6.95 -8.84 8.78
CA CYS A 130 -6.12 -8.51 9.93
C CYS A 130 -6.20 -9.60 11.00
N VAL A 131 -5.25 -9.55 11.93
CA VAL A 131 -5.26 -10.42 13.11
C VAL A 131 -6.55 -10.18 13.92
N PRO A 132 -7.32 -11.21 14.25
CA PRO A 132 -8.51 -11.06 15.07
C PRO A 132 -8.18 -10.46 16.45
N ALA A 133 -9.01 -9.51 16.91
CA ALA A 133 -8.82 -8.84 18.20
C ALA A 133 -8.68 -9.83 19.37
N GLY A 134 -9.41 -10.95 19.32
CA GLY A 134 -9.32 -11.98 20.35
C GLY A 134 -7.97 -12.70 20.39
N LEU A 135 -7.22 -12.77 19.29
CA LEU A 135 -5.86 -13.32 19.27
C LEU A 135 -4.88 -12.31 19.88
N MET A 136 -5.05 -11.03 19.56
CA MET A 136 -4.24 -9.95 20.14
C MET A 136 -4.37 -9.93 21.67
N GLY A 137 -5.62 -9.98 22.18
CA GLY A 137 -5.88 -10.05 23.63
C GLY A 137 -5.20 -11.23 24.30
N LYS A 138 -5.26 -12.43 23.70
CA LYS A 138 -4.57 -13.61 24.24
C LYS A 138 -3.04 -13.44 24.31
N VAL A 139 -2.46 -12.75 23.33
CA VAL A 139 -1.00 -12.47 23.36
C VAL A 139 -0.68 -11.47 24.45
N GLU A 140 -1.48 -10.42 24.62
CA GLU A 140 -1.32 -9.43 25.69
C GLU A 140 -1.46 -10.10 27.07
N ASP A 141 -2.49 -10.92 27.28
CA ASP A 141 -2.74 -11.63 28.53
C ASP A 141 -1.62 -12.60 28.86
N ALA A 142 -1.12 -13.32 27.86
CA ALA A 142 -0.05 -14.31 28.06
C ALA A 142 1.33 -13.68 28.29
N SER A 143 1.60 -12.51 27.70
CA SER A 143 2.91 -11.87 27.73
C SER A 143 3.03 -10.74 28.75
N GLY A 144 1.91 -10.18 29.21
CA GLY A 144 1.89 -8.97 30.03
C GLY A 144 2.24 -7.69 29.27
N PHE A 145 2.40 -7.76 27.93
CA PHE A 145 2.68 -6.60 27.08
C PHE A 145 1.38 -6.03 26.52
N ARG A 146 1.39 -4.73 26.27
CA ARG A 146 0.37 -4.06 25.49
C ARG A 146 0.87 -3.94 24.06
N ILE A 147 0.12 -4.51 23.10
CA ILE A 147 0.47 -4.44 21.67
C ILE A 147 0.12 -3.06 21.14
N THR A 148 1.11 -2.34 20.63
CA THR A 148 0.94 -1.02 20.00
C THR A 148 0.92 -1.11 18.47
N GLU A 149 1.57 -2.13 17.91
CA GLU A 149 1.70 -2.35 16.47
C GLU A 149 1.87 -3.84 16.17
N HIS A 150 1.41 -4.29 15.02
CA HIS A 150 1.67 -5.64 14.53
C HIS A 150 1.88 -5.63 13.02
N HIS A 151 2.69 -6.57 12.55
CA HIS A 151 2.91 -6.82 11.12
C HIS A 151 2.51 -8.25 10.80
N LEU A 152 1.69 -8.43 9.77
CA LEU A 152 1.29 -9.75 9.28
C LEU A 152 1.71 -9.88 7.82
N GLU A 153 2.52 -10.89 7.57
CA GLU A 153 3.06 -11.17 6.25
C GLU A 153 2.96 -12.66 5.96
N PHE A 154 2.59 -13.00 4.75
CA PHE A 154 2.52 -14.37 4.29
C PHE A 154 3.47 -14.58 3.12
N LYS A 155 4.04 -15.78 3.05
CA LYS A 155 4.75 -16.29 1.87
C LYS A 155 4.00 -17.51 1.35
N GLY A 156 3.90 -17.61 0.02
CA GLY A 156 3.19 -18.72 -0.62
C GLY A 156 3.50 -18.78 -2.10
N VAL A 157 2.76 -19.58 -2.84
CA VAL A 157 2.86 -19.71 -4.31
C VAL A 157 1.61 -19.07 -4.92
N CYS A 158 1.78 -18.11 -5.84
CA CYS A 158 0.65 -17.48 -6.52
C CYS A 158 -0.01 -18.39 -7.54
N GLY A 159 -1.21 -18.03 -7.98
CA GLY A 159 -1.98 -18.83 -8.96
C GLY A 159 -1.27 -19.05 -10.30
N ASN A 160 -0.33 -18.17 -10.68
CA ASN A 160 0.43 -18.30 -11.93
C ASN A 160 1.67 -19.21 -11.79
N CYS A 161 2.07 -19.54 -10.55
CA CYS A 161 3.23 -20.40 -10.25
C CYS A 161 2.84 -21.79 -9.72
N LYS A 162 1.54 -22.01 -9.47
CA LYS A 162 1.00 -23.31 -9.05
C LYS A 162 0.98 -24.30 -10.19
#